data_2153269ac81cc166096433c30d1b9550
#
_entry.id   2153269ac81cc166096433c30d1b9550
#
_cell.length_a   1.000
_cell.length_b   1.000
_cell.length_c   1.000
_cell.angle_alpha   90.00
_cell.angle_beta   90.00
_cell.angle_gamma   90.00
#
_symmetry.space_group_name_H-M   'P 1'
#
loop_
_entity.id
_entity.type
_entity.pdbx_description
1 polymer ?
#
loop_
_entity_poly.entity_id
_entity_poly.type
_entity_poly.pdbx_seq_one_letter_code
_entity_poly.pdbx_strand_id
1 'polypeptide(L)'
;EGIFFVKDLNRAGVDFHQVDSSRGITGKCLVMISPDAERTMNTYLGASLELSYREVDEEALAASDWLYIEGYLVTDDERTAVARDAMIYAKKNGVKTSLSLSDPFIVEVFSDNIRTIIGDDGVDLIFCNGDEARSFTGTHTVEAAAEALKKYAKTFAITRGAGGSLVFDGTNMIHTPGVLASAVDTNGAGDMF
;
A
#
# COMPACT_ATOMS: atom_id res chain seq x y z
N GLU A 1 8.21 -12.86 -18.97
CA GLU A 1 7.68 -11.68 -18.28
C GLU A 1 8.52 -11.34 -17.05
N GLY A 2 8.76 -12.25 -16.09
CA GLY A 2 9.58 -12.01 -14.90
C GLY A 2 10.99 -11.48 -15.21
N ILE A 3 11.66 -12.03 -16.23
CA ILE A 3 12.98 -11.52 -16.67
C ILE A 3 12.91 -10.05 -17.11
N PHE A 4 11.83 -9.63 -17.77
CA PHE A 4 11.64 -8.24 -18.16
C PHE A 4 11.47 -7.36 -16.92
N PHE A 5 10.64 -7.77 -15.97
CA PHE A 5 10.38 -7.06 -14.73
C PHE A 5 11.67 -6.83 -13.92
N VAL A 6 12.47 -7.89 -13.71
CA VAL A 6 13.76 -7.79 -13.00
C VAL A 6 14.72 -6.85 -13.71
N LYS A 7 14.81 -6.93 -15.06
CA LYS A 7 15.67 -6.01 -15.83
C LYS A 7 15.23 -4.56 -15.70
N ASP A 8 13.93 -4.30 -15.64
CA ASP A 8 13.40 -2.95 -15.54
C ASP A 8 13.65 -2.35 -14.15
N LEU A 9 13.44 -3.12 -13.08
CA LEU A 9 13.79 -2.73 -11.70
C LEU A 9 15.28 -2.41 -11.59
N ASN A 10 16.16 -3.29 -12.08
CA ASN A 10 17.61 -3.05 -12.06
C ASN A 10 18.00 -1.79 -12.86
N ARG A 11 17.33 -1.53 -13.99
CA ARG A 11 17.55 -0.32 -14.78
C ARG A 11 17.11 0.94 -14.04
N ALA A 12 16.05 0.84 -13.22
CA ALA A 12 15.60 1.91 -12.35
C ALA A 12 16.48 2.11 -11.10
N GLY A 13 17.51 1.26 -10.90
CA GLY A 13 18.41 1.34 -9.74
C GLY A 13 17.84 0.69 -8.48
N VAL A 14 16.79 -0.12 -8.62
CA VAL A 14 16.23 -0.89 -7.50
C VAL A 14 17.09 -2.13 -7.26
N ASP A 15 17.55 -2.32 -6.04
CA ASP A 15 18.17 -3.57 -5.61
C ASP A 15 17.08 -4.60 -5.34
N PHE A 16 16.96 -5.54 -6.26
CA PHE A 16 15.87 -6.51 -6.27
C PHE A 16 16.34 -7.85 -5.70
N HIS A 17 15.90 -8.15 -4.48
CA HIS A 17 16.15 -9.42 -3.80
C HIS A 17 15.16 -10.47 -4.31
N GLN A 18 15.59 -11.25 -5.30
CA GLN A 18 14.77 -12.32 -5.87
C GLN A 18 15.05 -13.64 -5.17
N VAL A 19 13.98 -14.27 -4.67
CA VAL A 19 14.01 -15.68 -4.32
C VAL A 19 13.55 -16.49 -5.54
N ASP A 20 14.27 -17.55 -5.88
CA ASP A 20 13.91 -18.45 -6.97
C ASP A 20 12.56 -19.14 -6.67
N SER A 21 11.49 -18.56 -7.17
CA SER A 21 10.19 -19.21 -7.29
C SER A 21 10.16 -19.99 -8.61
N SER A 22 10.38 -21.29 -8.54
CA SER A 22 10.30 -22.17 -9.72
C SER A 22 8.86 -22.54 -10.09
N ARG A 23 7.87 -22.00 -9.40
CA ARG A 23 6.46 -22.39 -9.51
C ARG A 23 5.61 -21.19 -9.90
N GLY A 24 4.66 -21.44 -10.81
CA GLY A 24 3.66 -20.47 -11.21
C GLY A 24 4.07 -19.54 -12.36
N ILE A 25 3.12 -18.76 -12.80
CA ILE A 25 3.27 -17.72 -13.83
C ILE A 25 3.24 -16.34 -13.15
N THR A 26 4.02 -15.42 -13.67
CA THR A 26 4.00 -14.01 -13.24
C THR A 26 2.58 -13.46 -13.27
N GLY A 27 2.19 -12.74 -12.23
CA GLY A 27 0.92 -12.03 -12.16
C GLY A 27 0.72 -11.07 -13.34
N LYS A 28 -0.53 -10.85 -13.73
CA LYS A 28 -0.92 -10.01 -14.88
C LYS A 28 -2.15 -9.22 -14.54
N CYS A 29 -2.20 -7.99 -15.01
CA CYS A 29 -3.39 -7.17 -14.94
C CYS A 29 -3.76 -6.65 -16.32
N LEU A 30 -4.98 -6.95 -16.79
CA LEU A 30 -5.57 -6.31 -17.96
C LEU A 30 -6.28 -5.05 -17.50
N VAL A 31 -5.75 -3.90 -17.87
CA VAL A 31 -6.33 -2.59 -17.58
C VAL A 31 -7.06 -2.05 -18.80
N MET A 32 -8.33 -1.70 -18.65
CA MET A 32 -9.15 -1.05 -19.66
C MET A 32 -9.46 0.37 -19.17
N ILE A 33 -9.17 1.37 -20.00
CA ILE A 33 -9.38 2.78 -19.69
C ILE A 33 -10.52 3.29 -20.56
N SER A 34 -11.55 3.84 -19.93
CA SER A 34 -12.70 4.44 -20.61
C SER A 34 -12.45 5.92 -20.98
N PRO A 35 -13.26 6.53 -21.88
CA PRO A 35 -13.03 7.92 -22.33
C PRO A 35 -13.09 8.99 -21.24
N ASP A 36 -13.66 8.68 -20.08
CA ASP A 36 -13.71 9.52 -18.89
C ASP A 36 -12.48 9.35 -17.95
N ALA A 37 -11.43 8.64 -18.43
CA ALA A 37 -10.21 8.29 -17.72
C ALA A 37 -10.40 7.35 -16.52
N GLU A 38 -11.58 6.72 -16.39
CA GLU A 38 -11.81 5.66 -15.42
C GLU A 38 -11.20 4.34 -15.90
N ARG A 39 -10.84 3.46 -14.95
CA ARG A 39 -10.18 2.19 -15.26
C ARG A 39 -10.93 0.99 -14.69
N THR A 40 -10.98 -0.07 -15.47
CA THR A 40 -11.42 -1.39 -15.05
C THR A 40 -10.24 -2.36 -15.12
N MET A 41 -9.98 -3.07 -14.04
CA MET A 41 -8.85 -3.99 -13.91
C MET A 41 -9.32 -5.42 -13.76
N ASN A 42 -8.76 -6.33 -14.59
CA ASN A 42 -8.88 -7.77 -14.45
C ASN A 42 -7.52 -8.35 -14.04
N THR A 43 -7.39 -8.69 -12.78
CA THR A 43 -6.12 -9.10 -12.18
C THR A 43 -6.06 -10.62 -11.99
N TYR A 44 -4.97 -11.21 -12.49
CA TYR A 44 -4.54 -12.57 -12.16
C TYR A 44 -3.25 -12.48 -11.34
N LEU A 45 -3.31 -12.83 -10.08
CA LEU A 45 -2.19 -12.65 -9.13
C LEU A 45 -1.01 -13.59 -9.42
N GLY A 46 -1.26 -14.76 -10.02
CA GLY A 46 -0.18 -15.70 -10.39
C GLY A 46 0.69 -16.09 -9.20
N ALA A 47 2.01 -16.11 -9.41
CA ALA A 47 2.99 -16.47 -8.39
C ALA A 47 2.98 -15.56 -7.15
N SER A 48 2.36 -14.37 -7.21
CA SER A 48 2.21 -13.51 -6.03
C SER A 48 1.37 -14.15 -4.93
N LEU A 49 0.55 -15.17 -5.26
CA LEU A 49 -0.20 -15.95 -4.29
C LEU A 49 0.68 -16.91 -3.46
N GLU A 50 1.90 -17.16 -3.90
CA GLU A 50 2.83 -18.11 -3.26
C GLU A 50 3.79 -17.42 -2.29
N LEU A 51 3.62 -16.10 -2.07
CA LEU A 51 4.45 -15.33 -1.14
C LEU A 51 4.39 -15.95 0.26
N SER A 52 5.55 -16.28 0.81
CA SER A 52 5.72 -16.80 2.17
C SER A 52 6.81 -16.02 2.90
N TYR A 53 6.93 -16.20 4.21
CA TYR A 53 7.93 -15.45 5.00
C TYR A 53 9.37 -15.76 4.58
N ARG A 54 9.61 -16.84 3.85
CA ARG A 54 10.96 -17.19 3.34
C ARG A 54 11.48 -16.22 2.29
N GLU A 55 10.58 -15.48 1.63
CA GLU A 55 10.91 -14.43 0.67
C GLU A 55 11.25 -13.10 1.35
N VAL A 56 11.08 -12.99 2.67
CA VAL A 56 11.49 -11.81 3.44
C VAL A 56 12.98 -11.93 3.77
N ASP A 57 13.78 -11.03 3.18
CA ASP A 57 15.19 -10.88 3.52
C ASP A 57 15.32 -10.07 4.82
N GLU A 58 15.45 -10.76 5.95
CA GLU A 58 15.53 -10.14 7.28
C GLU A 58 16.75 -9.26 7.45
N GLU A 59 17.89 -9.61 6.81
CA GLU A 59 19.11 -8.80 6.89
C GLU A 59 18.94 -7.47 6.15
N ALA A 60 18.43 -7.52 4.91
CA ALA A 60 18.10 -6.33 4.14
C ALA A 60 17.02 -5.48 4.85
N LEU A 61 16.00 -6.11 5.41
CA LEU A 61 14.94 -5.42 6.14
C LEU A 61 15.50 -4.71 7.39
N ALA A 62 16.33 -5.37 8.17
CA ALA A 62 16.93 -4.76 9.37
C ALA A 62 17.90 -3.61 9.04
N ALA A 63 18.50 -3.62 7.84
CA ALA A 63 19.39 -2.55 7.35
C ALA A 63 18.63 -1.38 6.68
N SER A 64 17.32 -1.51 6.50
CA SER A 64 16.50 -0.49 5.83
C SER A 64 16.05 0.62 6.78
N ASP A 65 15.80 1.81 6.26
CA ASP A 65 15.18 2.92 7.01
C ASP A 65 13.67 2.73 7.15
N TRP A 66 13.03 2.13 6.15
CA TRP A 66 11.58 1.95 6.05
C TRP A 66 11.21 0.59 5.49
N LEU A 67 10.15 -0.01 6.08
CA LEU A 67 9.36 -1.07 5.47
C LEU A 67 8.06 -0.46 4.93
N TYR A 68 7.78 -0.68 3.64
CA TYR A 68 6.51 -0.33 3.03
C TYR A 68 5.73 -1.62 2.68
N ILE A 69 4.46 -1.66 3.05
CA ILE A 69 3.54 -2.76 2.79
C ILE A 69 2.37 -2.28 1.94
N GLU A 70 2.11 -3.01 0.86
CA GLU A 70 0.91 -2.84 0.04
C GLU A 70 -0.30 -3.52 0.70
N GLY A 71 -1.44 -2.80 0.77
CA GLY A 71 -2.67 -3.33 1.32
C GLY A 71 -3.24 -4.54 0.56
N TYR A 72 -2.86 -4.75 -0.69
CA TYR A 72 -3.25 -5.95 -1.45
C TYR A 72 -2.78 -7.27 -0.84
N LEU A 73 -1.80 -7.26 0.06
CA LEU A 73 -1.33 -8.46 0.76
C LEU A 73 -2.33 -9.02 1.78
N VAL A 74 -3.41 -8.29 2.09
CA VAL A 74 -4.43 -8.73 3.07
C VAL A 74 -5.50 -9.65 2.50
N THR A 75 -5.44 -9.99 1.21
CA THR A 75 -6.51 -10.73 0.51
C THR A 75 -6.61 -12.22 0.89
N ASP A 76 -5.69 -12.73 1.69
CA ASP A 76 -5.77 -14.02 2.37
C ASP A 76 -4.95 -14.02 3.66
N ASP A 77 -5.16 -15.07 4.47
CA ASP A 77 -4.57 -15.18 5.80
C ASP A 77 -3.05 -15.47 5.75
N GLU A 78 -2.55 -16.19 4.74
CA GLU A 78 -1.12 -16.51 4.63
C GLU A 78 -0.30 -15.25 4.34
N ARG A 79 -0.70 -14.46 3.34
CA ARG A 79 0.00 -13.20 3.01
C ARG A 79 -0.18 -12.14 4.11
N THR A 80 -1.35 -12.10 4.75
CA THR A 80 -1.58 -11.26 5.93
C THR A 80 -0.58 -11.62 7.04
N ALA A 81 -0.35 -12.92 7.29
CA ALA A 81 0.62 -13.36 8.28
C ALA A 81 2.06 -12.95 7.90
N VAL A 82 2.45 -13.09 6.63
CA VAL A 82 3.76 -12.64 6.14
C VAL A 82 3.96 -11.15 6.37
N ALA A 83 2.98 -10.33 5.97
CA ALA A 83 3.03 -8.87 6.12
C ALA A 83 3.09 -8.46 7.61
N ARG A 84 2.27 -9.10 8.46
CA ARG A 84 2.30 -8.89 9.91
C ARG A 84 3.65 -9.23 10.52
N ASP A 85 4.21 -10.38 10.18
CA ASP A 85 5.47 -10.86 10.77
C ASP A 85 6.65 -9.97 10.30
N ALA A 86 6.66 -9.54 9.04
CA ALA A 86 7.61 -8.54 8.54
C ALA A 86 7.48 -7.19 9.28
N MET A 87 6.24 -6.74 9.53
CA MET A 87 5.96 -5.53 10.30
C MET A 87 6.49 -5.62 11.74
N ILE A 88 6.25 -6.76 12.40
CA ILE A 88 6.75 -7.02 13.76
C ILE A 88 8.29 -7.03 13.77
N TYR A 89 8.91 -7.70 12.79
CA TYR A 89 10.36 -7.75 12.66
C TYR A 89 10.96 -6.35 12.43
N ALA A 90 10.38 -5.56 11.54
CA ALA A 90 10.81 -4.19 11.28
C ALA A 90 10.77 -3.33 12.57
N LYS A 91 9.65 -3.31 13.25
CA LYS A 91 9.48 -2.56 14.52
C LYS A 91 10.51 -2.98 15.58
N LYS A 92 10.76 -4.29 15.71
CA LYS A 92 11.74 -4.83 16.67
C LYS A 92 13.17 -4.36 16.37
N ASN A 93 13.50 -4.13 15.10
CA ASN A 93 14.81 -3.70 14.66
C ASN A 93 14.92 -2.16 14.48
N GLY A 94 13.89 -1.40 14.86
CA GLY A 94 13.89 0.07 14.78
C GLY A 94 13.67 0.62 13.37
N VAL A 95 13.26 -0.23 12.43
CA VAL A 95 12.88 0.16 11.07
C VAL A 95 11.51 0.82 11.12
N LYS A 96 11.36 1.97 10.47
CA LYS A 96 10.07 2.65 10.35
C LYS A 96 9.13 1.86 9.45
N THR A 97 7.83 1.97 9.73
CA THR A 97 6.82 1.16 9.05
C THR A 97 5.80 2.01 8.33
N SER A 98 5.46 1.63 7.12
CA SER A 98 4.42 2.28 6.32
C SER A 98 3.50 1.27 5.64
N LEU A 99 2.26 1.67 5.44
CA LEU A 99 1.21 0.85 4.83
C LEU A 99 0.36 1.69 3.89
N SER A 100 0.08 1.20 2.69
CA SER A 100 -1.00 1.70 1.84
C SER A 100 -2.29 0.92 2.10
N LEU A 101 -3.45 1.60 2.14
CA LEU A 101 -4.75 0.93 2.16
C LEU A 101 -5.15 0.39 0.78
N SER A 102 -4.54 0.89 -0.28
CA SER A 102 -4.49 0.40 -1.66
C SER A 102 -5.79 0.49 -2.46
N ASP A 103 -6.94 0.09 -1.92
CA ASP A 103 -8.20 0.05 -2.67
C ASP A 103 -9.41 0.04 -1.71
N PRO A 104 -10.48 0.83 -1.99
CA PRO A 104 -11.67 0.86 -1.14
C PRO A 104 -12.35 -0.50 -0.94
N PHE A 105 -12.36 -1.37 -1.97
CA PHE A 105 -12.92 -2.73 -1.86
C PHE A 105 -12.08 -3.60 -0.93
N ILE A 106 -10.74 -3.50 -1.01
CA ILE A 106 -9.83 -4.20 -0.10
C ILE A 106 -10.10 -3.78 1.34
N VAL A 107 -10.26 -2.49 1.58
CA VAL A 107 -10.57 -1.97 2.91
C VAL A 107 -11.92 -2.47 3.41
N GLU A 108 -12.96 -2.46 2.55
CA GLU A 108 -14.31 -2.89 2.92
C GLU A 108 -14.33 -4.37 3.34
N VAL A 109 -13.65 -5.23 2.57
CA VAL A 109 -13.72 -6.69 2.77
C VAL A 109 -12.71 -7.19 3.80
N PHE A 110 -11.51 -6.59 3.86
CA PHE A 110 -10.36 -7.12 4.62
C PHE A 110 -9.87 -6.17 5.73
N SER A 111 -10.73 -5.29 6.25
CA SER A 111 -10.29 -4.31 7.25
C SER A 111 -9.72 -4.95 8.52
N ASP A 112 -10.18 -6.13 8.91
CA ASP A 112 -9.64 -6.85 10.07
C ASP A 112 -8.22 -7.37 9.81
N ASN A 113 -7.95 -7.83 8.60
CA ASN A 113 -6.60 -8.22 8.17
C ASN A 113 -5.65 -7.02 8.15
N ILE A 114 -6.12 -5.87 7.64
CA ILE A 114 -5.35 -4.60 7.70
C ILE A 114 -5.02 -4.24 9.15
N ARG A 115 -5.98 -4.30 10.07
CA ARG A 115 -5.77 -4.05 11.51
C ARG A 115 -4.77 -5.03 12.11
N THR A 116 -4.81 -6.29 11.68
CA THR A 116 -3.87 -7.33 12.11
C THR A 116 -2.42 -6.99 11.73
N ILE A 117 -2.20 -6.45 10.53
CA ILE A 117 -0.87 -6.00 10.08
C ILE A 117 -0.42 -4.77 10.86
N ILE A 118 -1.30 -3.79 11.07
CA ILE A 118 -1.00 -2.56 11.80
C ILE A 118 -0.61 -2.88 13.26
N GLY A 119 -1.35 -3.81 13.88
CA GLY A 119 -1.16 -4.18 15.28
C GLY A 119 -1.58 -3.08 16.26
N ASP A 120 -1.45 -3.35 17.56
CA ASP A 120 -1.88 -2.44 18.62
C ASP A 120 -1.03 -1.16 18.71
N ASP A 121 0.25 -1.24 18.33
CA ASP A 121 1.20 -0.12 18.38
C ASP A 121 1.07 0.85 17.20
N GLY A 122 0.22 0.54 16.22
CA GLY A 122 0.10 1.33 15.00
C GLY A 122 1.32 1.23 14.08
N VAL A 123 1.36 2.04 13.04
CA VAL A 123 2.48 2.19 12.09
C VAL A 123 3.00 3.64 12.10
N ASP A 124 4.17 3.86 11.49
CA ASP A 124 4.70 5.22 11.40
C ASP A 124 3.97 6.06 10.36
N LEU A 125 3.52 5.45 9.25
CA LEU A 125 2.88 6.16 8.16
C LEU A 125 1.78 5.32 7.48
N ILE A 126 0.61 5.92 7.23
CA ILE A 126 -0.44 5.35 6.37
C ILE A 126 -0.61 6.24 5.13
N PHE A 127 -0.66 5.59 3.96
CA PHE A 127 -1.14 6.19 2.72
C PHE A 127 -2.54 5.68 2.39
N CYS A 128 -3.44 6.58 2.00
CA CYS A 128 -4.78 6.21 1.55
C CYS A 128 -5.41 7.34 0.73
N ASN A 129 -6.50 7.02 0.05
CA ASN A 129 -7.39 8.06 -0.48
C ASN A 129 -8.55 8.33 0.49
N GLY A 130 -9.40 9.33 0.15
CA GLY A 130 -10.51 9.72 1.01
C GLY A 130 -11.56 8.63 1.21
N ASP A 131 -11.79 7.78 0.20
CA ASP A 131 -12.76 6.68 0.27
C ASP A 131 -12.24 5.54 1.14
N GLU A 132 -11.00 5.17 0.96
CA GLU A 132 -10.29 4.19 1.79
C GLU A 132 -10.26 4.62 3.26
N ALA A 133 -9.91 5.90 3.51
CA ALA A 133 -9.87 6.43 4.87
C ALA A 133 -11.22 6.34 5.57
N ARG A 134 -12.32 6.73 4.87
CA ARG A 134 -13.69 6.65 5.41
C ARG A 134 -14.11 5.20 5.65
N SER A 135 -13.87 4.32 4.69
CA SER A 135 -14.20 2.90 4.79
C SER A 135 -13.48 2.25 5.97
N PHE A 136 -12.15 2.45 6.07
CA PHE A 136 -11.34 1.88 7.14
C PHE A 136 -11.74 2.33 8.54
N THR A 137 -12.12 3.60 8.68
CA THR A 137 -12.46 4.19 9.98
C THR A 137 -13.94 4.14 10.31
N GLY A 138 -14.81 3.74 9.35
CA GLY A 138 -16.26 3.74 9.51
C GLY A 138 -16.85 5.15 9.66
N THR A 139 -16.23 6.17 9.06
CA THR A 139 -16.65 7.56 9.14
C THR A 139 -17.27 8.06 7.84
N HIS A 140 -17.99 9.20 7.89
CA HIS A 140 -18.68 9.74 6.73
C HIS A 140 -17.92 10.87 6.02
N THR A 141 -16.95 11.51 6.70
CA THR A 141 -16.16 12.61 6.13
C THR A 141 -14.68 12.32 6.22
N VAL A 142 -13.88 12.92 5.32
CA VAL A 142 -12.43 12.77 5.31
C VAL A 142 -11.81 13.34 6.59
N GLU A 143 -12.35 14.43 7.11
CA GLU A 143 -11.88 15.08 8.34
C GLU A 143 -12.10 14.17 9.56
N ALA A 144 -13.27 13.52 9.65
CA ALA A 144 -13.55 12.55 10.71
C ALA A 144 -12.68 11.29 10.57
N ALA A 145 -12.43 10.85 9.32
CA ALA A 145 -11.50 9.75 9.04
C ALA A 145 -10.08 10.09 9.47
N ALA A 146 -9.61 11.30 9.16
CA ALA A 146 -8.29 11.78 9.56
C ALA A 146 -8.10 11.76 11.08
N GLU A 147 -9.09 12.23 11.84
CA GLU A 147 -9.03 12.14 13.31
C GLU A 147 -8.99 10.69 13.82
N ALA A 148 -9.76 9.80 13.20
CA ALA A 148 -9.78 8.39 13.58
C ALA A 148 -8.48 7.65 13.21
N LEU A 149 -7.82 8.01 12.09
CA LEU A 149 -6.55 7.42 11.64
C LEU A 149 -5.41 7.64 12.63
N LYS A 150 -5.45 8.68 13.44
CA LYS A 150 -4.44 8.95 14.49
C LYS A 150 -4.29 7.81 15.50
N LYS A 151 -5.26 6.89 15.57
CA LYS A 151 -5.20 5.67 16.41
C LYS A 151 -4.34 4.57 15.78
N TYR A 152 -4.11 4.63 14.48
CA TYR A 152 -3.49 3.58 13.70
C TYR A 152 -2.11 3.96 13.15
N ALA A 153 -1.83 5.26 13.03
CA ALA A 153 -0.57 5.75 12.49
C ALA A 153 -0.09 7.02 13.19
N LYS A 154 1.23 7.18 13.30
CA LYS A 154 1.87 8.40 13.81
C LYS A 154 1.73 9.55 12.82
N THR A 155 1.77 9.26 11.53
CA THR A 155 1.60 10.18 10.43
C THR A 155 0.76 9.53 9.34
N PHE A 156 0.09 10.32 8.50
CA PHE A 156 -0.63 9.78 7.34
C PHE A 156 -0.81 10.82 6.23
N ALA A 157 -1.03 10.34 5.03
CA ALA A 157 -1.38 11.15 3.88
C ALA A 157 -2.66 10.62 3.23
N ILE A 158 -3.66 11.49 3.08
CA ILE A 158 -4.95 11.18 2.44
C ILE A 158 -5.02 11.94 1.13
N THR A 159 -5.02 11.23 0.00
CA THR A 159 -5.23 11.84 -1.31
C THR A 159 -6.72 12.10 -1.55
N ARG A 160 -7.05 13.18 -2.26
CA ARG A 160 -8.43 13.61 -2.53
C ARG A 160 -8.64 13.95 -4.01
N GLY A 161 -7.88 13.31 -4.90
CA GLY A 161 -7.93 13.58 -6.34
C GLY A 161 -7.73 15.06 -6.66
N ALA A 162 -8.63 15.64 -7.42
CA ALA A 162 -8.59 17.07 -7.75
C ALA A 162 -8.65 18.01 -6.52
N GLY A 163 -9.11 17.51 -5.37
CA GLY A 163 -9.15 18.25 -4.10
C GLY A 163 -7.79 18.34 -3.39
N GLY A 164 -6.73 17.72 -3.95
CA GLY A 164 -5.39 17.73 -3.37
C GLY A 164 -5.16 16.68 -2.31
N SER A 165 -4.59 17.04 -1.18
CA SER A 165 -4.28 16.08 -0.10
C SER A 165 -4.49 16.69 1.29
N LEU A 166 -4.67 15.78 2.25
CA LEU A 166 -4.70 16.06 3.68
C LEU A 166 -3.63 15.21 4.36
N VAL A 167 -2.67 15.85 5.00
CA VAL A 167 -1.52 15.18 5.64
C VAL A 167 -1.51 15.49 7.13
N PHE A 168 -1.29 14.48 7.95
CA PHE A 168 -0.97 14.64 9.36
C PHE A 168 0.51 14.34 9.59
N ASP A 169 1.27 15.33 10.04
CA ASP A 169 2.73 15.23 10.26
C ASP A 169 3.12 14.71 11.64
N GLY A 170 2.13 14.27 12.43
CA GLY A 170 2.29 13.87 13.84
C GLY A 170 1.89 14.97 14.83
N THR A 171 1.71 16.19 14.37
CA THR A 171 1.33 17.36 15.18
C THR A 171 0.22 18.16 14.51
N ASN A 172 0.41 18.51 13.25
CA ASN A 172 -0.48 19.40 12.50
C ASN A 172 -1.19 18.67 11.38
N MET A 173 -2.40 19.12 11.07
CA MET A 173 -3.13 18.73 9.88
C MET A 173 -2.85 19.74 8.77
N ILE A 174 -2.26 19.28 7.67
CA ILE A 174 -1.82 20.12 6.55
C ILE A 174 -2.71 19.83 5.35
N HIS A 175 -3.31 20.88 4.78
CA HIS A 175 -4.11 20.80 3.56
C HIS A 175 -3.29 21.32 2.39
N THR A 176 -3.14 20.49 1.35
CA THR A 176 -2.49 20.91 0.10
C THR A 176 -3.53 20.91 -1.01
N PRO A 177 -3.75 22.03 -1.72
CA PRO A 177 -4.72 22.08 -2.81
C PRO A 177 -4.24 21.24 -3.99
N GLY A 178 -5.18 20.72 -4.76
CA GLY A 178 -4.89 20.03 -6.01
C GLY A 178 -4.44 21.00 -7.10
N VAL A 179 -3.62 20.49 -8.02
CA VAL A 179 -3.25 21.20 -9.24
C VAL A 179 -4.22 20.80 -10.35
N LEU A 180 -4.80 21.79 -11.05
CA LEU A 180 -5.69 21.52 -12.17
C LEU A 180 -4.92 20.81 -13.30
N ALA A 181 -5.42 19.65 -13.70
CA ALA A 181 -4.90 18.86 -14.81
C ALA A 181 -6.06 18.28 -15.61
N SER A 182 -5.85 18.09 -16.92
CA SER A 182 -6.77 17.32 -17.76
C SER A 182 -6.31 15.88 -17.74
N ALA A 183 -7.00 15.04 -16.99
CA ALA A 183 -6.68 13.63 -16.89
C ALA A 183 -7.06 12.90 -18.19
N VAL A 184 -6.14 12.11 -18.71
CA VAL A 184 -6.34 11.20 -19.85
C VAL A 184 -6.29 9.75 -19.38
N ASP A 185 -5.44 9.49 -18.41
CA ASP A 185 -5.23 8.20 -17.76
C ASP A 185 -4.82 8.47 -16.30
N THR A 186 -5.52 7.87 -15.36
CA THR A 186 -5.24 7.99 -13.92
C THR A 186 -4.54 6.76 -13.34
N ASN A 187 -4.12 5.82 -14.20
CA ASN A 187 -3.41 4.62 -13.75
C ASN A 187 -2.07 4.99 -13.07
N GLY A 188 -1.84 4.46 -11.87
CA GLY A 188 -0.64 4.76 -11.10
C GLY A 188 -0.61 6.14 -10.43
N ALA A 189 -1.66 6.96 -10.52
CA ALA A 189 -1.67 8.28 -9.90
C ALA A 189 -1.52 8.23 -8.36
N GLY A 190 -2.08 7.20 -7.72
CA GLY A 190 -1.90 6.94 -6.29
C GLY A 190 -0.49 6.47 -5.95
N ASP A 191 0.09 5.64 -6.81
CA ASP A 191 1.43 5.07 -6.61
C ASP A 191 2.54 6.13 -6.72
N MET A 192 2.26 7.22 -7.43
CA MET A 192 3.20 8.33 -7.63
C MET A 192 3.11 9.40 -6.54
N PHE A 193 2.16 9.28 -5.60
CA PHE A 193 2.01 10.22 -4.49
C PHE A 193 2.96 9.88 -3.36
#